data_1b0934c6fd37c9e7dc1e32763c531216
#
_entry.id   1b0934c6fd37c9e7dc1e32763c531216
#
_cell.length_a   1.000
_cell.length_b   1.000
_cell.length_c   1.000
_cell.angle_alpha   90.00
_cell.angle_beta   90.00
_cell.angle_gamma   90.00
#
_symmetry.space_group_name_H-M   'P 1'
#
loop_
_entity.id
_entity.type
_entity.pdbx_description
1 polymer ?
#
loop_
_entity_poly.entity_id
_entity_poly.type
_entity_poly.pdbx_seq_one_letter_code
_entity_poly.pdbx_strand_id
1 'polypeptide(L)'
;MNLFAEIEPKPQDAISGLTLIESFISEDEESKLIKNIDNQLWLNDLKRRVQHYGYKYDYKARGITEDFKVGDIPQFITPISERLLRESSFTKLPDQVIVNEYLPGQGISSHIDCVPCFEETIASLSLCSDCVIDFTNPYINQKVSILLPKRSLFFLKGEARYNWQHGIASRKTDKIDGQII
;
A
#
# COMPACT_ATOMS: atom_id res chain seq x y z
N MET A 1 21.87 23.02 27.58
CA MET A 1 20.66 22.89 26.74
C MET A 1 21.14 22.30 25.43
N ASN A 2 20.93 21.00 25.21
CA ASN A 2 21.46 20.28 24.04
C ASN A 2 20.52 20.61 22.86
N LEU A 3 20.95 21.47 21.93
CA LEU A 3 20.19 21.98 20.79
C LEU A 3 20.09 20.96 19.62
N PHE A 4 20.68 19.78 19.76
CA PHE A 4 20.59 18.70 18.80
C PHE A 4 19.98 17.49 19.52
N ALA A 5 18.64 17.45 19.57
CA ALA A 5 17.98 16.19 19.77
C ALA A 5 18.33 15.31 18.56
N GLU A 6 19.09 14.25 18.74
CA GLU A 6 19.29 13.22 17.71
C GLU A 6 17.88 12.69 17.39
N ILE A 7 17.43 12.94 16.15
CA ILE A 7 16.19 12.34 15.66
C ILE A 7 16.47 10.87 15.52
N GLU A 8 15.89 10.05 16.39
CA GLU A 8 16.02 8.60 16.26
C GLU A 8 15.52 8.16 14.87
N PRO A 9 16.31 7.36 14.15
CA PRO A 9 15.92 6.91 12.81
C PRO A 9 14.62 6.09 12.91
N LYS A 10 13.66 6.43 12.07
CA LYS A 10 12.41 5.68 11.99
C LYS A 10 12.65 4.32 11.30
N PRO A 11 11.88 3.26 11.63
CA PRO A 11 12.05 1.94 11.03
C PRO A 11 12.09 1.93 9.50
N GLN A 12 11.28 2.79 8.85
CA GLN A 12 11.27 2.91 7.38
C GLN A 12 12.57 3.45 6.79
N ASP A 13 13.35 4.22 7.55
CA ASP A 13 14.63 4.78 7.08
C ASP A 13 15.68 3.69 6.81
N ALA A 14 15.47 2.48 7.36
CA ALA A 14 16.30 1.32 7.10
C ALA A 14 16.07 0.69 5.71
N ILE A 15 15.05 1.12 4.97
CA ILE A 15 14.67 0.55 3.68
C ILE A 15 14.85 1.61 2.59
N SER A 16 15.95 1.53 1.86
CA SER A 16 16.24 2.44 0.75
C SER A 16 15.13 2.38 -0.31
N GLY A 17 14.56 3.54 -0.65
CA GLY A 17 13.48 3.65 -1.63
C GLY A 17 12.05 3.47 -1.07
N LEU A 18 11.91 3.25 0.23
CA LEU A 18 10.62 3.35 0.92
C LEU A 18 10.42 4.78 1.42
N THR A 19 9.24 5.32 1.17
CA THR A 19 8.80 6.59 1.75
C THR A 19 7.42 6.41 2.36
N LEU A 20 7.24 6.91 3.59
CA LEU A 20 5.96 6.92 4.30
C LEU A 20 5.55 8.37 4.57
N ILE A 21 4.37 8.74 4.11
CA ILE A 21 3.75 10.06 4.33
C ILE A 21 2.53 9.84 5.23
N GLU A 22 2.62 10.28 6.46
CA GLU A 22 1.51 10.24 7.41
C GLU A 22 0.47 11.33 7.05
N SER A 23 -0.81 11.05 7.32
CA SER A 23 -1.91 12.00 7.05
C SER A 23 -1.92 12.52 5.61
N PHE A 24 -1.63 11.64 4.64
CA PHE A 24 -1.63 11.98 3.21
C PHE A 24 -2.99 12.47 2.73
N ILE A 25 -4.08 11.96 3.31
CA ILE A 25 -5.44 12.46 3.09
C ILE A 25 -6.06 12.89 4.42
N SER A 26 -6.99 13.84 4.35
CA SER A 26 -7.78 14.28 5.50
C SER A 26 -8.85 13.25 5.86
N GLU A 27 -9.47 13.42 7.04
CA GLU A 27 -10.58 12.59 7.50
C GLU A 27 -11.82 12.71 6.60
N ASP A 28 -12.10 13.89 6.10
CA ASP A 28 -13.18 14.14 5.15
C ASP A 28 -12.94 13.45 3.80
N GLU A 29 -11.70 13.48 3.31
CA GLU A 29 -11.31 12.78 2.07
C GLU A 29 -11.42 11.26 2.25
N GLU A 30 -10.94 10.72 3.38
CA GLU A 30 -11.08 9.30 3.71
C GLU A 30 -12.55 8.88 3.74
N SER A 31 -13.39 9.62 4.47
CA SER A 31 -14.82 9.31 4.61
C SER A 31 -15.53 9.28 3.24
N LYS A 32 -15.24 10.24 2.38
CA LYS A 32 -15.80 10.29 1.02
C LYS A 32 -15.28 9.13 0.16
N LEU A 33 -13.99 8.82 0.27
CA LEU A 33 -13.36 7.72 -0.47
C LEU A 33 -13.97 6.38 -0.09
N ILE A 34 -14.05 6.07 1.21
CA ILE A 34 -14.64 4.83 1.73
C ILE A 34 -16.08 4.68 1.27
N LYS A 35 -16.90 5.74 1.41
CA LYS A 35 -18.29 5.72 0.95
C LYS A 35 -18.40 5.39 -0.55
N ASN A 36 -17.54 5.94 -1.38
CA ASN A 36 -17.55 5.64 -2.81
C ASN A 36 -17.07 4.22 -3.10
N ILE A 37 -16.02 3.74 -2.41
CA ILE A 37 -15.51 2.37 -2.51
C ILE A 37 -16.62 1.38 -2.12
N ASP A 38 -17.29 1.58 -0.99
CA ASP A 38 -18.32 0.66 -0.49
C ASP A 38 -19.58 0.62 -1.38
N ASN A 39 -19.81 1.65 -2.16
CA ASN A 39 -20.88 1.67 -3.16
C ASN A 39 -20.53 0.92 -4.46
N GLN A 40 -19.29 0.45 -4.62
CA GLN A 40 -18.88 -0.33 -5.79
C GLN A 40 -18.96 -1.84 -5.53
N LEU A 41 -18.96 -2.61 -6.62
CA LEU A 41 -19.00 -4.06 -6.54
C LEU A 41 -17.69 -4.61 -5.95
N TRP A 42 -17.82 -5.42 -4.90
CA TRP A 42 -16.74 -6.18 -4.33
C TRP A 42 -16.63 -7.58 -4.93
N LEU A 43 -15.43 -7.99 -5.29
CA LEU A 43 -15.11 -9.35 -5.74
C LEU A 43 -14.65 -10.19 -4.56
N ASN A 44 -15.08 -11.44 -4.51
CA ASN A 44 -14.76 -12.41 -3.45
C ASN A 44 -13.88 -13.57 -3.98
N ASP A 45 -13.05 -13.29 -4.97
CA ASP A 45 -12.16 -14.28 -5.60
C ASP A 45 -11.02 -14.74 -4.68
N LEU A 46 -10.76 -13.98 -3.62
CA LEU A 46 -9.73 -14.23 -2.60
C LEU A 46 -10.37 -14.39 -1.22
N LYS A 47 -9.56 -14.74 -0.20
CA LYS A 47 -10.01 -14.75 1.20
C LYS A 47 -10.45 -13.36 1.68
N ARG A 48 -9.85 -12.29 1.16
CA ARG A 48 -10.25 -10.90 1.32
C ARG A 48 -11.10 -10.45 0.14
N ARG A 49 -11.97 -9.49 0.32
CA ARG A 49 -12.69 -8.88 -0.80
C ARG A 49 -11.82 -7.82 -1.49
N VAL A 50 -11.97 -7.69 -2.81
CA VAL A 50 -11.14 -6.81 -3.63
C VAL A 50 -11.98 -6.05 -4.66
N GLN A 51 -11.46 -4.91 -5.12
CA GLN A 51 -11.96 -4.20 -6.30
C GLN A 51 -10.78 -3.91 -7.24
N HIS A 52 -11.02 -3.95 -8.53
CA HIS A 52 -10.04 -3.61 -9.56
C HIS A 52 -10.56 -2.49 -10.43
N TYR A 53 -9.72 -1.50 -10.69
CA TYR A 53 -9.99 -0.38 -11.58
C TYR A 53 -8.84 -0.22 -12.58
N GLY A 54 -9.15 0.20 -13.79
CA GLY A 54 -8.23 0.23 -14.91
C GLY A 54 -8.01 -1.19 -15.47
N TYR A 55 -7.17 -1.97 -14.82
CA TYR A 55 -6.87 -3.35 -15.20
C TYR A 55 -7.14 -4.32 -14.06
N LYS A 56 -7.65 -5.51 -14.39
CA LYS A 56 -7.74 -6.63 -13.42
C LYS A 56 -6.37 -7.33 -13.35
N TYR A 57 -5.90 -7.58 -12.14
CA TYR A 57 -4.73 -8.41 -11.91
C TYR A 57 -5.14 -9.89 -11.82
N ASP A 58 -4.50 -10.76 -12.61
CA ASP A 58 -4.67 -12.21 -12.48
C ASP A 58 -3.73 -12.76 -11.40
N TYR A 59 -4.29 -13.07 -10.25
CA TYR A 59 -3.53 -13.63 -9.11
C TYR A 59 -2.99 -15.05 -9.37
N LYS A 60 -3.57 -15.79 -10.33
CA LYS A 60 -3.12 -17.14 -10.69
C LYS A 60 -1.98 -17.09 -11.69
N ALA A 61 -2.17 -16.33 -12.77
CA ALA A 61 -1.14 -16.14 -13.79
C ALA A 61 -0.03 -15.16 -13.33
N ARG A 62 -0.27 -14.38 -12.27
CA ARG A 62 0.62 -13.31 -11.79
C ARG A 62 0.98 -12.33 -12.92
N GLY A 63 -0.05 -11.86 -13.62
CA GLY A 63 0.13 -11.04 -14.80
C GLY A 63 -1.04 -10.12 -15.10
N ILE A 64 -0.80 -9.20 -16.02
CA ILE A 64 -1.77 -8.28 -16.63
C ILE A 64 -1.58 -8.36 -18.14
N THR A 65 -2.67 -8.43 -18.88
CA THR A 65 -2.71 -8.30 -20.33
C THR A 65 -3.76 -7.26 -20.72
N GLU A 66 -3.73 -6.77 -21.94
CA GLU A 66 -4.72 -5.82 -22.48
C GLU A 66 -6.16 -6.33 -22.33
N ASP A 67 -6.37 -7.64 -22.43
CA ASP A 67 -7.69 -8.28 -22.28
C ASP A 67 -8.24 -8.16 -20.83
N PHE A 68 -7.41 -7.77 -19.87
CA PHE A 68 -7.82 -7.54 -18.48
C PHE A 68 -8.22 -6.10 -18.18
N LYS A 69 -8.35 -5.25 -19.20
CA LYS A 69 -8.90 -3.91 -19.00
C LYS A 69 -10.36 -4.00 -18.55
N VAL A 70 -10.65 -3.48 -17.35
CA VAL A 70 -11.98 -3.53 -16.72
C VAL A 70 -12.71 -2.20 -16.78
N GLY A 71 -12.09 -1.18 -17.32
CA GLY A 71 -12.66 0.16 -17.46
C GLY A 71 -11.69 1.24 -17.04
N ASP A 72 -12.17 2.48 -16.97
CA ASP A 72 -11.34 3.61 -16.55
C ASP A 72 -11.28 3.71 -15.02
N ILE A 73 -10.29 4.44 -14.52
CA ILE A 73 -10.18 4.78 -13.11
C ILE A 73 -11.39 5.67 -12.71
N PRO A 74 -12.16 5.30 -11.68
CA PRO A 74 -13.31 6.08 -11.27
C PRO A 74 -12.95 7.50 -10.85
N GLN A 75 -13.84 8.44 -11.14
CA GLN A 75 -13.64 9.87 -10.88
C GLN A 75 -13.36 10.19 -9.41
N PHE A 76 -13.87 9.39 -8.47
CA PHE A 76 -13.62 9.60 -7.04
C PHE A 76 -12.19 9.27 -6.61
N ILE A 77 -11.41 8.55 -7.43
CA ILE A 77 -9.99 8.25 -7.22
C ILE A 77 -9.08 9.32 -7.84
N THR A 78 -9.56 10.06 -8.83
CA THR A 78 -8.78 11.06 -9.58
C THR A 78 -8.03 12.06 -8.68
N PRO A 79 -8.64 12.67 -7.63
CA PRO A 79 -7.92 13.63 -6.79
C PRO A 79 -6.69 13.03 -6.09
N ILE A 80 -6.75 11.75 -5.70
CA ILE A 80 -5.63 11.03 -5.10
C ILE A 80 -4.56 10.76 -6.16
N SER A 81 -4.95 10.31 -7.34
CA SER A 81 -4.02 10.05 -8.45
C SER A 81 -3.27 11.31 -8.89
N GLU A 82 -3.95 12.44 -8.97
CA GLU A 82 -3.33 13.74 -9.26
C GLU A 82 -2.38 14.20 -8.15
N ARG A 83 -2.73 13.95 -6.88
CA ARG A 83 -1.86 14.25 -5.74
C ARG A 83 -0.61 13.38 -5.77
N LEU A 84 -0.73 12.08 -6.08
CA LEU A 84 0.41 11.20 -6.29
C LEU A 84 1.36 11.72 -7.36
N LEU A 85 0.83 12.18 -8.49
CA LEU A 85 1.65 12.76 -9.56
C LEU A 85 2.39 14.03 -9.13
N ARG A 86 1.77 14.89 -8.30
CA ARG A 86 2.39 16.15 -7.84
C ARG A 86 3.39 15.95 -6.71
N GLU A 87 3.10 15.05 -5.78
CA GLU A 87 3.77 14.99 -4.47
C GLU A 87 4.68 13.76 -4.32
N SER A 88 4.78 12.92 -5.35
CA SER A 88 5.59 11.72 -5.32
C SER A 88 6.48 11.55 -6.54
N SER A 89 7.09 10.37 -6.66
CA SER A 89 7.95 10.01 -7.79
C SER A 89 7.19 9.44 -9.00
N PHE A 90 5.86 9.55 -9.04
CA PHE A 90 5.07 9.13 -10.19
C PHE A 90 5.33 10.07 -11.37
N THR A 91 5.58 9.50 -12.54
CA THR A 91 5.83 10.23 -13.79
C THR A 91 4.59 10.37 -14.65
N LYS A 92 3.56 9.57 -14.37
CA LYS A 92 2.23 9.59 -15.01
C LYS A 92 1.14 9.28 -14.00
N LEU A 93 -0.10 9.54 -14.37
CA LEU A 93 -1.25 9.11 -13.56
C LEU A 93 -1.29 7.58 -13.47
N PRO A 94 -1.61 7.02 -12.30
CA PRO A 94 -1.86 5.58 -12.19
C PRO A 94 -2.94 5.12 -13.16
N ASP A 95 -2.69 4.05 -13.88
CA ASP A 95 -3.63 3.41 -14.80
C ASP A 95 -4.29 2.16 -14.23
N GLN A 96 -3.87 1.76 -13.03
CA GLN A 96 -4.46 0.67 -12.28
C GLN A 96 -4.58 1.00 -10.79
N VAL A 97 -5.71 0.62 -10.19
CA VAL A 97 -5.93 0.68 -8.74
C VAL A 97 -6.55 -0.62 -8.27
N ILE A 98 -6.00 -1.17 -7.20
CA ILE A 98 -6.52 -2.35 -6.50
C ILE A 98 -6.92 -1.94 -5.10
N VAL A 99 -8.18 -2.13 -4.74
CA VAL A 99 -8.65 -1.95 -3.37
C VAL A 99 -8.73 -3.32 -2.70
N ASN A 100 -8.04 -3.48 -1.57
CA ASN A 100 -8.09 -4.69 -0.76
C ASN A 100 -8.68 -4.36 0.61
N GLU A 101 -9.63 -5.15 1.06
CA GLU A 101 -10.12 -5.06 2.45
C GLU A 101 -9.68 -6.29 3.24
N TYR A 102 -9.09 -6.04 4.39
CA TYR A 102 -8.64 -7.07 5.32
C TYR A 102 -9.47 -6.99 6.61
N LEU A 103 -10.19 -8.08 6.91
CA LEU A 103 -10.83 -8.25 8.21
C LEU A 103 -9.81 -8.75 9.25
N PRO A 104 -10.04 -8.55 10.56
CA PRO A 104 -9.17 -9.11 11.60
C PRO A 104 -8.93 -10.62 11.41
N GLY A 105 -7.66 -11.01 11.37
CA GLY A 105 -7.24 -12.38 11.07
C GLY A 105 -6.97 -12.66 9.59
N GLN A 106 -7.27 -11.73 8.69
CA GLN A 106 -6.85 -11.80 7.29
C GLN A 106 -5.49 -11.11 7.11
N GLY A 107 -4.82 -11.44 6.01
CA GLY A 107 -3.54 -10.84 5.66
C GLY A 107 -3.15 -11.15 4.22
N ILE A 108 -1.94 -10.78 3.86
CA ILE A 108 -1.33 -11.11 2.58
C ILE A 108 0.09 -11.62 2.82
N SER A 109 0.42 -12.75 2.21
CA SER A 109 1.75 -13.34 2.30
C SER A 109 2.82 -12.37 1.79
N SER A 110 4.01 -12.44 2.36
CA SER A 110 5.16 -11.66 1.93
C SER A 110 5.43 -11.90 0.44
N HIS A 111 5.52 -10.82 -0.34
CA HIS A 111 5.70 -10.85 -1.78
C HIS A 111 6.35 -9.57 -2.30
N ILE A 112 6.89 -9.64 -3.49
CA ILE A 112 7.22 -8.48 -4.33
C ILE A 112 6.07 -8.36 -5.35
N ASP A 113 5.59 -7.14 -5.57
CA ASP A 113 4.60 -6.89 -6.62
C ASP A 113 5.13 -7.28 -7.99
N CYS A 114 4.24 -7.72 -8.87
CA CYS A 114 4.59 -8.22 -10.20
C CYS A 114 5.49 -7.23 -10.96
N VAL A 115 6.77 -7.56 -11.12
CA VAL A 115 7.76 -6.68 -11.75
C VAL A 115 7.39 -6.36 -13.20
N PRO A 116 7.01 -7.34 -14.07
CA PRO A 116 6.63 -7.03 -15.44
C PRO A 116 5.25 -6.36 -15.59
N CYS A 117 4.44 -6.30 -14.51
CA CYS A 117 3.09 -5.75 -14.57
C CYS A 117 3.02 -4.28 -14.17
N PHE A 118 3.89 -3.87 -13.26
CA PHE A 118 3.85 -2.54 -12.65
C PHE A 118 5.18 -1.83 -12.86
N GLU A 119 5.12 -0.53 -12.99
CA GLU A 119 6.30 0.31 -13.19
C GLU A 119 7.18 0.43 -11.94
N GLU A 120 8.15 1.34 -12.00
CA GLU A 120 9.19 1.51 -10.97
C GLU A 120 8.65 1.95 -9.62
N THR A 121 7.50 2.60 -9.59
CA THR A 121 6.92 3.14 -8.36
C THR A 121 5.55 2.55 -8.10
N ILE A 122 5.35 2.02 -6.89
CA ILE A 122 4.07 1.56 -6.39
C ILE A 122 3.70 2.39 -5.17
N ALA A 123 2.44 2.76 -5.06
CA ALA A 123 1.90 3.45 -3.90
C ALA A 123 0.79 2.64 -3.22
N SER A 124 0.71 2.73 -1.91
CA SER A 124 -0.38 2.13 -1.13
C SER A 124 -0.89 3.12 -0.09
N LEU A 125 -2.20 3.37 -0.10
CA LEU A 125 -2.90 4.24 0.83
C LEU A 125 -3.62 3.39 1.87
N SER A 126 -3.32 3.62 3.15
CA SER A 126 -3.96 2.94 4.27
C SER A 126 -5.24 3.66 4.66
N LEU A 127 -6.33 2.92 4.84
CA LEU A 127 -7.66 3.45 5.19
C LEU A 127 -8.23 2.74 6.41
N CYS A 128 -9.16 3.38 7.09
CA CYS A 128 -9.97 2.91 8.21
C CYS A 128 -9.21 2.72 9.53
N SER A 129 -8.17 1.90 9.57
CA SER A 129 -7.42 1.59 10.79
C SER A 129 -5.92 1.59 10.54
N ASP A 130 -5.18 1.73 11.61
CA ASP A 130 -3.75 1.48 11.61
C ASP A 130 -3.48 -0.01 11.34
N CYS A 131 -2.33 -0.32 10.74
CA CYS A 131 -1.93 -1.67 10.39
C CYS A 131 -0.41 -1.80 10.45
N VAL A 132 0.10 -2.96 10.86
CA VAL A 132 1.53 -3.26 10.74
C VAL A 132 1.79 -4.06 9.47
N ILE A 133 2.68 -3.52 8.63
CA ILE A 133 3.22 -4.20 7.47
C ILE A 133 4.63 -4.69 7.77
N ASP A 134 4.92 -5.93 7.39
CA ASP A 134 6.26 -6.52 7.51
C ASP A 134 7.00 -6.42 6.17
N PHE A 135 8.19 -5.85 6.19
CA PHE A 135 9.12 -5.86 5.07
C PHE A 135 10.24 -6.87 5.34
N THR A 136 10.57 -7.70 4.37
CA THR A 136 11.63 -8.72 4.49
C THR A 136 12.52 -8.66 3.26
N ASN A 137 13.81 -8.51 3.48
CA ASN A 137 14.82 -8.65 2.43
C ASN A 137 15.53 -9.99 2.58
N PRO A 138 15.26 -10.98 1.72
CA PRO A 138 15.83 -12.32 1.83
C PRO A 138 17.34 -12.36 1.50
N TYR A 139 17.85 -11.37 0.74
CA TYR A 139 19.25 -11.34 0.33
C TYR A 139 20.21 -10.98 1.48
N ILE A 140 19.74 -10.14 2.40
CA ILE A 140 20.52 -9.69 3.57
C ILE A 140 19.94 -10.21 4.88
N ASN A 141 18.92 -11.09 4.81
CA ASN A 141 18.23 -11.68 5.96
C ASN A 141 17.73 -10.63 6.97
N GLN A 142 17.17 -9.53 6.47
CA GLN A 142 16.65 -8.44 7.30
C GLN A 142 15.15 -8.41 7.27
N LYS A 143 14.54 -8.13 8.42
CA LYS A 143 13.11 -7.89 8.57
C LYS A 143 12.88 -6.58 9.31
N VAL A 144 11.93 -5.77 8.82
CA VAL A 144 11.50 -4.49 9.42
C VAL A 144 9.98 -4.48 9.46
N SER A 145 9.40 -4.25 10.64
CA SER A 145 7.96 -4.05 10.81
C SER A 145 7.68 -2.56 10.90
N ILE A 146 6.71 -2.08 10.12
CA ILE A 146 6.38 -0.65 10.02
C ILE A 146 4.91 -0.47 10.34
N LEU A 147 4.61 0.46 11.25
CA LEU A 147 3.25 0.93 11.48
C LEU A 147 2.84 1.82 10.31
N LEU A 148 1.72 1.48 9.70
CA LEU A 148 1.02 2.30 8.73
C LEU A 148 -0.20 2.94 9.41
N PRO A 149 -0.13 4.18 9.83
CA PRO A 149 -1.29 4.89 10.36
C PRO A 149 -2.39 4.97 9.29
N LYS A 150 -3.65 4.94 9.70
CA LYS A 150 -4.75 5.26 8.78
C LYS A 150 -4.49 6.61 8.10
N ARG A 151 -4.90 6.72 6.85
CA ARG A 151 -4.67 7.89 5.97
C ARG A 151 -3.20 8.14 5.61
N SER A 152 -2.30 7.24 5.95
CA SER A 152 -0.93 7.29 5.47
C SER A 152 -0.79 6.68 4.08
N LEU A 153 0.17 7.20 3.34
CA LEU A 153 0.59 6.67 2.05
C LEU A 153 2.02 6.20 2.15
N PHE A 154 2.32 4.99 1.71
CA PHE A 154 3.68 4.63 1.39
C PHE A 154 3.86 4.41 -0.11
N PHE A 155 5.07 4.64 -0.58
CA PHE A 155 5.46 4.21 -1.92
C PHE A 155 6.83 3.56 -1.93
N LEU A 156 6.97 2.62 -2.85
CA LEU A 156 8.14 1.78 -3.04
C LEU A 156 8.78 2.11 -4.38
N LYS A 157 10.08 2.34 -4.38
CA LYS A 157 10.92 2.47 -5.57
C LYS A 157 12.31 1.87 -5.31
N GLY A 158 13.07 1.60 -6.37
CA GLY A 158 14.42 1.08 -6.24
C GLY A 158 14.48 -0.19 -5.38
N GLU A 159 15.34 -0.24 -4.37
CA GLU A 159 15.51 -1.41 -3.52
C GLU A 159 14.23 -1.84 -2.81
N ALA A 160 13.47 -0.90 -2.27
CA ALA A 160 12.20 -1.19 -1.61
C ALA A 160 11.21 -1.89 -2.55
N ARG A 161 11.22 -1.54 -3.85
CA ARG A 161 10.34 -2.08 -4.89
C ARG A 161 10.76 -3.49 -5.35
N TYR A 162 12.06 -3.75 -5.43
CA TYR A 162 12.57 -4.94 -6.12
C TYR A 162 13.23 -5.97 -5.22
N ASN A 163 13.76 -5.56 -4.06
CA ASN A 163 14.52 -6.43 -3.18
C ASN A 163 13.81 -6.73 -1.86
N TRP A 164 12.80 -5.92 -1.49
CA TRP A 164 12.05 -6.10 -0.27
C TRP A 164 10.67 -6.68 -0.57
N GLN A 165 10.42 -7.85 0.00
CA GLN A 165 9.08 -8.40 0.08
C GLN A 165 8.30 -7.65 1.15
N HIS A 166 7.00 -7.46 0.94
CA HIS A 166 6.11 -6.90 1.94
C HIS A 166 4.87 -7.76 2.13
N GLY A 167 4.30 -7.71 3.33
CA GLY A 167 3.12 -8.51 3.66
C GLY A 167 2.47 -8.09 4.97
N ILE A 168 1.22 -8.49 5.16
CA ILE A 168 0.44 -8.27 6.37
C ILE A 168 0.19 -9.64 7.00
N ALA A 169 0.62 -9.81 8.24
CA ALA A 169 0.44 -11.08 8.94
C ALA A 169 -1.04 -11.33 9.27
N SER A 170 -1.48 -12.59 9.10
CA SER A 170 -2.86 -13.01 9.43
C SER A 170 -3.03 -13.12 10.95
N ARG A 171 -3.24 -12.00 11.61
CA ARG A 171 -3.45 -11.87 13.06
C ARG A 171 -4.63 -10.95 13.36
N LYS A 172 -5.20 -11.07 14.55
CA LYS A 172 -6.37 -10.27 14.96
C LYS A 172 -6.00 -8.93 15.60
N THR A 173 -4.77 -8.81 16.07
CA THR A 173 -4.24 -7.61 16.71
C THR A 173 -2.82 -7.38 16.25
N ASP A 174 -2.46 -6.14 16.05
CA ASP A 174 -1.09 -5.74 15.74
C ASP A 174 -0.34 -5.35 17.01
N LYS A 175 0.99 -5.45 16.95
CA LYS A 175 1.88 -5.01 18.00
C LYS A 175 3.06 -4.27 17.40
N ILE A 176 3.40 -3.15 18.02
CA ILE A 176 4.63 -2.40 17.76
C ILE A 176 5.30 -2.10 19.10
N ASP A 177 6.59 -2.33 19.20
CA ASP A 177 7.40 -2.13 20.41
C ASP A 177 6.75 -2.77 21.67
N GLY A 178 6.09 -3.93 21.47
CA GLY A 178 5.42 -4.69 22.53
C GLY A 178 4.02 -4.17 22.91
N GLN A 179 3.57 -3.05 22.35
CA GLN A 179 2.23 -2.50 22.59
C GLN A 179 1.25 -3.01 21.54
N ILE A 180 0.03 -3.34 21.99
CA ILE A 180 -1.09 -3.71 21.11
C ILE A 180 -1.70 -2.42 20.55
N ILE A 181 -1.93 -2.39 19.25
CA ILE A 181 -2.55 -1.30 18.52
C ILE A 181 -3.79 -1.79 17.77
#